data_a2d47c5c0173dd3195ece2f8d3ead8a9
#
_entry.id   a2d47c5c0173dd3195ece2f8d3ead8a9
#
_cell.length_a   1.000
_cell.length_b   1.000
_cell.length_c   1.000
_cell.angle_alpha   90.00
_cell.angle_beta   90.00
_cell.angle_gamma   90.00
#
_symmetry.space_group_name_H-M   'P 1'
#
loop_
_entity.id
_entity.type
_entity.pdbx_description
1 polymer ?
#
loop_
_entity_poly.entity_id
_entity_poly.type
_entity_poly.pdbx_seq_one_letter_code
_entity_poly.pdbx_strand_id
1 'polypeptide(L)'
;MGFTNSSLVNYTKISPNKTVNRNHAIDTITIHCVVGQCSVETIGNVFAPTSRKASSNYGIGFDGRIGMYVEEKDRSWCSSSASNDHRAITIEVASDTKEPYAVNDKAYASLINLVTDICQRNGIKELKWKADKSLIGQVDKQNMTVHRWFANKSCPGTYLYNKMGEIASEVNKRLNPVVTQPTPNTDSAIKVGSTVKISDGATYYTGKKVPAWVIKKEWIVSEIKGDRVVIDKSTDGQNSIASPINAKFLTIVGVTQTSPATTFKPYMVRIKVAALNIRDGAGTNHDITGCIRDRGVYTIVDESNGWGKLKSGAGWISLKYTHKI
;
A
#
# COMPACT_ATOMS: atom_id res chain seq x y z
N MET A 1 19.80 19.77 -7.01
CA MET A 1 18.93 18.99 -6.11
C MET A 1 19.81 18.14 -5.22
N GLY A 2 19.59 18.16 -3.90
CA GLY A 2 20.35 17.31 -2.99
C GLY A 2 19.74 15.91 -2.96
N PHE A 3 20.56 14.87 -3.06
CA PHE A 3 20.10 13.49 -2.83
C PHE A 3 19.79 13.27 -1.35
N THR A 4 18.70 12.60 -1.05
CA THR A 4 18.28 12.24 0.31
C THR A 4 17.99 10.74 0.37
N ASN A 5 18.41 10.09 1.46
CA ASN A 5 18.13 8.67 1.68
C ASN A 5 16.70 8.47 2.20
N SER A 6 16.15 7.27 2.02
CA SER A 6 14.83 6.90 2.53
C SER A 6 14.80 6.89 4.06
N SER A 7 13.77 7.50 4.64
CA SER A 7 13.50 7.42 6.09
C SER A 7 12.90 6.07 6.52
N LEU A 8 12.55 5.20 5.57
CA LEU A 8 12.02 3.85 5.84
C LEU A 8 13.11 2.83 6.20
N VAL A 9 14.38 3.24 6.19
CA VAL A 9 15.53 2.36 6.49
C VAL A 9 15.52 1.94 7.96
N ASN A 10 15.57 0.62 8.18
CA ASN A 10 15.65 0.01 9.50
C ASN A 10 17.09 -0.44 9.86
N TYR A 11 17.95 -0.59 8.87
CA TYR A 11 19.31 -1.06 9.02
C TYR A 11 20.25 -0.38 8.04
N THR A 12 21.46 -0.01 8.47
CA THR A 12 22.47 0.59 7.60
C THR A 12 23.80 -0.14 7.76
N LYS A 13 24.35 -0.58 6.64
CA LYS A 13 25.71 -1.12 6.55
C LYS A 13 26.32 -0.72 5.20
N ILE A 14 27.04 0.38 5.19
CA ILE A 14 27.58 0.94 3.95
C ILE A 14 28.67 0.03 3.38
N SER A 15 28.47 -0.36 2.11
CA SER A 15 29.41 -1.15 1.32
C SER A 15 30.54 -0.27 0.77
N PRO A 16 31.77 -0.77 0.74
CA PRO A 16 32.88 -0.12 0.04
C PRO A 16 32.76 -0.25 -1.49
N ASN A 17 31.92 -1.16 -1.99
CA ASN A 17 31.73 -1.45 -3.41
C ASN A 17 30.77 -0.44 -4.03
N LYS A 18 31.20 0.81 -4.19
CA LYS A 18 30.40 1.91 -4.72
C LYS A 18 31.25 2.89 -5.50
N THR A 19 30.64 3.67 -6.33
CA THR A 19 31.25 4.88 -6.92
C THR A 19 30.68 6.11 -6.22
N VAL A 20 31.57 6.89 -5.62
CA VAL A 20 31.21 8.12 -4.92
C VAL A 20 30.71 9.14 -5.94
N ASN A 21 29.64 9.83 -5.61
CA ASN A 21 28.96 10.83 -6.42
C ASN A 21 28.45 10.28 -7.77
N ARG A 22 27.18 9.89 -7.79
CA ARG A 22 26.55 9.57 -9.09
C ARG A 22 26.58 10.78 -10.03
N ASN A 23 26.74 10.52 -11.31
CA ASN A 23 26.86 11.56 -12.34
C ASN A 23 25.53 11.88 -13.04
N HIS A 24 24.42 11.37 -12.54
CA HIS A 24 23.09 11.56 -13.11
C HIS A 24 22.02 11.70 -12.01
N ALA A 25 20.95 12.42 -12.28
CA ALA A 25 19.76 12.42 -11.43
C ALA A 25 19.15 11.02 -11.34
N ILE A 26 18.46 10.74 -10.25
CA ILE A 26 17.73 9.46 -10.07
C ILE A 26 16.42 9.57 -10.83
N ASP A 27 16.28 8.77 -11.88
CA ASP A 27 15.10 8.74 -12.75
C ASP A 27 14.68 7.31 -13.13
N THR A 28 15.34 6.31 -12.57
CA THR A 28 15.16 4.89 -12.90
C THR A 28 15.12 4.05 -11.61
N ILE A 29 14.32 2.99 -11.62
CA ILE A 29 14.29 1.97 -10.56
C ILE A 29 14.74 0.63 -11.16
N THR A 30 15.70 -0.04 -10.50
CA THR A 30 16.13 -1.39 -10.88
C THR A 30 15.86 -2.36 -9.73
N ILE A 31 14.99 -3.34 -9.96
CA ILE A 31 14.61 -4.33 -8.96
C ILE A 31 15.37 -5.63 -9.22
N HIS A 32 15.94 -6.19 -8.13
CA HIS A 32 16.71 -7.43 -8.12
C HIS A 32 16.10 -8.42 -7.11
N CYS A 33 16.51 -9.69 -7.18
CA CYS A 33 16.27 -10.69 -6.13
C CYS A 33 17.60 -11.22 -5.58
N VAL A 34 17.66 -11.41 -4.26
CA VAL A 34 18.88 -11.89 -3.56
C VAL A 34 19.12 -13.39 -3.76
N VAL A 35 18.09 -14.15 -4.18
CA VAL A 35 18.14 -15.64 -4.25
C VAL A 35 18.40 -16.23 -2.86
N GLY A 36 17.55 -15.89 -1.89
CA GLY A 36 17.55 -16.40 -0.51
C GLY A 36 16.60 -15.61 0.37
N GLN A 37 16.06 -16.27 1.39
CA GLN A 37 15.24 -15.65 2.44
C GLN A 37 16.17 -14.91 3.45
N CYS A 38 16.89 -13.92 2.95
CA CYS A 38 17.89 -13.18 3.68
C CYS A 38 17.29 -12.11 4.60
N SER A 39 17.90 -11.89 5.76
CA SER A 39 17.69 -10.67 6.54
C SER A 39 18.48 -9.50 5.94
N VAL A 40 18.14 -8.26 6.32
CA VAL A 40 18.90 -7.07 5.89
C VAL A 40 20.36 -7.12 6.33
N GLU A 41 20.65 -7.73 7.48
CA GLU A 41 22.02 -7.93 7.96
C GLU A 41 22.79 -8.90 7.05
N THR A 42 22.14 -9.99 6.63
CA THR A 42 22.74 -10.96 5.70
C THR A 42 23.06 -10.31 4.37
N ILE A 43 22.15 -9.54 3.79
CA ILE A 43 22.37 -8.80 2.54
C ILE A 43 23.54 -7.82 2.69
N GLY A 44 23.58 -7.07 3.80
CA GLY A 44 24.68 -6.15 4.12
C GLY A 44 26.03 -6.86 4.25
N ASN A 45 26.05 -8.06 4.85
CA ASN A 45 27.26 -8.88 4.96
C ASN A 45 27.77 -9.38 3.60
N VAL A 46 26.85 -9.68 2.67
CA VAL A 46 27.23 -10.05 1.28
C VAL A 46 27.94 -8.92 0.57
N PHE A 47 27.56 -7.66 0.83
CA PHE A 47 28.12 -6.49 0.17
C PHE A 47 29.32 -5.84 0.90
N ALA A 48 29.61 -6.28 2.12
CA ALA A 48 30.68 -5.71 2.94
C ALA A 48 32.11 -5.96 2.42
N PRO A 49 32.48 -7.17 1.93
CA PRO A 49 33.84 -7.41 1.44
C PRO A 49 34.13 -6.62 0.16
N THR A 50 35.32 -5.98 0.07
CA THR A 50 35.75 -5.28 -1.15
C THR A 50 35.90 -6.22 -2.35
N SER A 51 36.22 -7.49 -2.09
CA SER A 51 36.32 -8.55 -3.09
C SER A 51 34.99 -8.90 -3.75
N ARG A 52 33.84 -8.54 -3.14
CA ARG A 52 32.51 -8.80 -3.70
C ARG A 52 32.29 -8.06 -5.01
N LYS A 53 32.85 -6.84 -5.16
CA LYS A 53 32.73 -5.97 -6.36
C LYS A 53 31.28 -5.80 -6.82
N ALA A 54 30.34 -5.85 -5.89
CA ALA A 54 28.92 -5.65 -6.12
C ALA A 54 28.25 -5.05 -4.87
N SER A 55 27.18 -4.30 -5.07
CA SER A 55 26.35 -3.72 -4.01
C SER A 55 24.99 -3.30 -4.57
N SER A 56 24.05 -2.95 -3.68
CA SER A 56 22.80 -2.25 -4.05
C SER A 56 22.62 -1.01 -3.18
N ASN A 57 21.77 -0.08 -3.59
CA ASN A 57 21.41 1.04 -2.73
C ASN A 57 20.63 0.53 -1.52
N TYR A 58 19.60 -0.26 -1.76
CA TYR A 58 18.76 -0.83 -0.72
C TYR A 58 18.63 -2.35 -0.84
N GLY A 59 18.22 -2.96 0.24
CA GLY A 59 17.75 -4.35 0.24
C GLY A 59 16.57 -4.50 1.18
N ILE A 60 15.72 -5.45 0.87
CA ILE A 60 14.52 -5.77 1.66
C ILE A 60 14.64 -7.20 2.16
N GLY A 61 14.63 -7.35 3.49
CA GLY A 61 14.68 -8.65 4.15
C GLY A 61 13.37 -9.42 4.05
N PHE A 62 13.43 -10.72 4.31
CA PHE A 62 12.25 -11.60 4.32
C PHE A 62 11.18 -11.17 5.35
N ASP A 63 11.59 -10.43 6.36
CA ASP A 63 10.73 -9.87 7.42
C ASP A 63 10.10 -8.51 7.04
N GLY A 64 10.46 -7.96 5.86
CA GLY A 64 10.01 -6.68 5.35
C GLY A 64 10.83 -5.48 5.83
N ARG A 65 11.88 -5.68 6.67
CA ARG A 65 12.80 -4.59 7.02
C ARG A 65 13.58 -4.12 5.80
N ILE A 66 13.97 -2.84 5.81
CA ILE A 66 14.71 -2.19 4.71
C ILE A 66 16.12 -1.88 5.20
N GLY A 67 17.10 -2.36 4.46
CA GLY A 67 18.51 -2.07 4.65
C GLY A 67 19.04 -1.09 3.61
N MET A 68 19.97 -0.20 4.00
CA MET A 68 20.72 0.68 3.10
C MET A 68 22.19 0.27 3.07
N TYR A 69 22.72 0.06 1.86
CA TYR A 69 24.11 -0.39 1.65
C TYR A 69 24.93 0.59 0.80
N VAL A 70 24.27 1.42 -0.01
CA VAL A 70 24.88 2.54 -0.73
C VAL A 70 23.92 3.71 -0.66
N GLU A 71 24.39 4.87 -0.20
CA GLU A 71 23.59 6.09 -0.15
C GLU A 71 23.12 6.50 -1.55
N GLU A 72 21.97 7.15 -1.64
CA GLU A 72 21.40 7.55 -2.95
C GLU A 72 22.26 8.54 -3.73
N LYS A 73 23.10 9.32 -3.05
CA LYS A 73 24.09 10.21 -3.71
C LYS A 73 25.18 9.46 -4.46
N ASP A 74 25.41 8.19 -4.12
CA ASP A 74 26.44 7.33 -4.67
C ASP A 74 25.84 6.29 -5.62
N ARG A 75 26.63 5.83 -6.57
CA ARG A 75 26.25 4.76 -7.48
C ARG A 75 26.57 3.39 -6.87
N SER A 76 25.60 2.52 -6.73
CA SER A 76 25.80 1.10 -6.43
C SER A 76 26.40 0.36 -7.63
N TRP A 77 26.93 -0.84 -7.39
CA TRP A 77 27.42 -1.75 -8.44
C TRP A 77 26.52 -2.97 -8.52
N CYS A 78 25.34 -2.82 -9.10
CA CYS A 78 24.27 -3.80 -9.00
C CYS A 78 23.86 -4.45 -10.32
N SER A 79 23.59 -3.64 -11.34
CA SER A 79 22.98 -4.15 -12.58
C SER A 79 23.99 -4.66 -13.61
N SER A 80 25.29 -4.60 -13.36
CA SER A 80 26.35 -4.81 -14.35
C SER A 80 26.41 -3.74 -15.47
N SER A 81 25.74 -2.62 -15.28
CA SER A 81 25.73 -1.47 -16.18
C SER A 81 25.96 -0.18 -15.40
N ALA A 82 27.15 0.42 -15.55
CA ALA A 82 27.46 1.66 -14.86
C ALA A 82 26.51 2.80 -15.27
N SER A 83 26.14 2.89 -16.53
CA SER A 83 25.21 3.90 -17.03
C SER A 83 23.81 3.77 -16.42
N ASN A 84 23.30 2.54 -16.28
CA ASN A 84 22.05 2.28 -15.59
C ASN A 84 22.15 2.64 -14.09
N ASP A 85 23.20 2.15 -13.40
CA ASP A 85 23.34 2.32 -11.96
C ASP A 85 23.58 3.77 -11.55
N HIS A 86 24.09 4.62 -12.44
CA HIS A 86 24.15 6.07 -12.22
C HIS A 86 22.79 6.75 -12.22
N ARG A 87 21.82 6.20 -12.94
CA ARG A 87 20.44 6.71 -13.03
C ARG A 87 19.49 6.03 -12.05
N ALA A 88 19.80 4.78 -11.70
CA ALA A 88 18.88 3.95 -10.97
C ALA A 88 19.13 3.95 -9.45
N ILE A 89 18.04 3.83 -8.69
CA ILE A 89 18.11 3.21 -7.38
C ILE A 89 17.90 1.71 -7.56
N THR A 90 18.86 0.94 -7.05
CA THR A 90 18.86 -0.53 -7.12
C THR A 90 18.40 -1.12 -5.81
N ILE A 91 17.52 -2.12 -5.88
CA ILE A 91 16.88 -2.73 -4.71
C ILE A 91 16.97 -4.25 -4.81
N GLU A 92 17.65 -4.89 -3.86
CA GLU A 92 17.68 -6.33 -3.70
C GLU A 92 16.55 -6.79 -2.79
N VAL A 93 15.74 -7.77 -3.22
CA VAL A 93 14.61 -8.26 -2.45
C VAL A 93 14.84 -9.72 -2.05
N ALA A 94 14.64 -10.05 -0.78
CA ALA A 94 14.68 -11.44 -0.30
C ALA A 94 13.65 -12.28 -1.05
N SER A 95 14.07 -13.44 -1.53
CA SER A 95 13.27 -14.32 -2.38
C SER A 95 13.55 -15.79 -2.08
N ASP A 96 12.77 -16.68 -2.68
CA ASP A 96 13.11 -18.09 -2.66
C ASP A 96 14.42 -18.39 -3.39
N THR A 97 15.01 -19.56 -3.12
CA THR A 97 16.30 -19.98 -3.69
C THR A 97 16.17 -20.65 -5.06
N LYS A 98 14.95 -20.93 -5.51
CA LYS A 98 14.65 -21.58 -6.79
C LYS A 98 13.66 -20.75 -7.59
N GLU A 99 13.72 -20.87 -8.92
CA GLU A 99 12.69 -20.27 -9.78
C GLU A 99 11.28 -20.70 -9.31
N PRO A 100 10.34 -19.77 -9.28
CA PRO A 100 10.35 -18.41 -9.85
C PRO A 100 11.03 -17.34 -8.98
N TYR A 101 11.77 -17.69 -7.92
CA TYR A 101 12.34 -16.80 -6.92
C TYR A 101 11.25 -15.94 -6.27
N ALA A 102 10.23 -16.60 -5.74
CA ALA A 102 9.06 -15.93 -5.16
C ALA A 102 9.46 -15.04 -3.98
N VAL A 103 8.81 -13.90 -3.88
CA VAL A 103 8.95 -12.92 -2.80
C VAL A 103 7.71 -13.00 -1.92
N ASN A 104 7.87 -13.04 -0.61
CA ASN A 104 6.75 -13.09 0.31
C ASN A 104 6.04 -11.72 0.44
N ASP A 105 4.82 -11.74 0.98
CA ASP A 105 3.95 -10.56 1.06
C ASP A 105 4.56 -9.39 1.87
N LYS A 106 5.35 -9.68 2.92
CA LYS A 106 5.97 -8.63 3.74
C LYS A 106 7.06 -7.89 2.95
N ALA A 107 7.94 -8.64 2.30
CA ALA A 107 8.99 -8.07 1.46
C ALA A 107 8.38 -7.34 0.25
N TYR A 108 7.33 -7.89 -0.36
CA TYR A 108 6.63 -7.26 -1.47
C TYR A 108 5.97 -5.94 -1.07
N ALA A 109 5.26 -5.91 0.06
CA ALA A 109 4.64 -4.68 0.57
C ALA A 109 5.69 -3.59 0.86
N SER A 110 6.83 -3.97 1.46
CA SER A 110 7.95 -3.06 1.72
C SER A 110 8.60 -2.56 0.43
N LEU A 111 8.67 -3.39 -0.61
CA LEU A 111 9.14 -2.98 -1.93
C LEU A 111 8.27 -1.85 -2.51
N ILE A 112 6.96 -2.01 -2.48
CA ILE A 112 6.02 -0.97 -2.95
C ILE A 112 6.19 0.33 -2.15
N ASN A 113 6.30 0.24 -0.80
CA ASN A 113 6.49 1.40 0.06
C ASN A 113 7.81 2.13 -0.26
N LEU A 114 8.92 1.39 -0.35
CA LEU A 114 10.24 1.96 -0.62
C LEU A 114 10.30 2.60 -2.01
N VAL A 115 9.80 1.93 -3.04
CA VAL A 115 9.80 2.46 -4.41
C VAL A 115 8.94 3.73 -4.50
N THR A 116 7.79 3.77 -3.80
CA THR A 116 6.95 4.98 -3.72
C THR A 116 7.72 6.14 -3.10
N ASP A 117 8.37 5.92 -1.95
CA ASP A 117 9.18 6.94 -1.26
C ASP A 117 10.34 7.45 -2.13
N ILE A 118 11.07 6.55 -2.80
CA ILE A 118 12.14 6.93 -3.73
C ILE A 118 11.60 7.81 -4.86
N CYS A 119 10.49 7.42 -5.48
CA CYS A 119 9.88 8.17 -6.56
C CYS A 119 9.46 9.58 -6.10
N GLN A 120 8.81 9.69 -4.94
CA GLN A 120 8.39 10.98 -4.38
C GLN A 120 9.58 11.92 -4.12
N ARG A 121 10.64 11.42 -3.48
CA ARG A 121 11.82 12.22 -3.12
C ARG A 121 12.63 12.64 -4.35
N ASN A 122 12.64 11.84 -5.41
CA ASN A 122 13.41 12.10 -6.63
C ASN A 122 12.57 12.69 -7.78
N GLY A 123 11.31 13.05 -7.53
CA GLY A 123 10.45 13.69 -8.52
C GLY A 123 10.00 12.78 -9.67
N ILE A 124 10.07 11.45 -9.50
CA ILE A 124 9.54 10.48 -10.46
C ILE A 124 8.02 10.44 -10.29
N LYS A 125 7.30 11.08 -11.19
CA LYS A 125 5.83 11.22 -11.10
C LYS A 125 5.07 9.97 -11.52
N GLU A 126 5.71 9.10 -12.29
CA GLU A 126 5.10 7.88 -12.82
C GLU A 126 6.17 6.82 -13.08
N LEU A 127 5.95 5.59 -12.63
CA LEU A 127 6.69 4.42 -13.06
C LEU A 127 6.09 3.83 -14.33
N LYS A 128 6.97 3.51 -15.29
CA LYS A 128 6.59 3.01 -16.62
C LYS A 128 7.30 1.71 -16.89
N TRP A 129 6.52 0.66 -17.13
CA TRP A 129 7.02 -0.66 -17.49
C TRP A 129 6.39 -1.14 -18.79
N LYS A 130 7.22 -1.44 -19.79
CA LYS A 130 6.82 -1.98 -21.10
C LYS A 130 7.42 -3.36 -21.38
N ALA A 131 8.27 -3.85 -20.47
CA ALA A 131 9.06 -5.08 -20.64
C ALA A 131 9.96 -5.07 -21.91
N ASP A 132 10.40 -3.89 -22.34
CA ASP A 132 11.14 -3.68 -23.57
C ASP A 132 12.57 -3.19 -23.29
N LYS A 133 13.56 -4.07 -23.54
CA LYS A 133 14.99 -3.76 -23.35
C LYS A 133 15.48 -2.61 -24.25
N SER A 134 14.87 -2.41 -25.40
CA SER A 134 15.27 -1.35 -26.34
C SER A 134 14.96 0.06 -25.81
N LEU A 135 14.11 0.17 -24.79
CA LEU A 135 13.72 1.42 -24.17
C LEU A 135 14.62 1.83 -22.98
N ILE A 136 15.70 1.08 -22.70
CA ILE A 136 16.66 1.47 -21.65
C ILE A 136 17.17 2.88 -21.89
N GLY A 137 17.08 3.75 -20.87
CA GLY A 137 17.47 5.15 -20.94
C GLY A 137 16.42 6.10 -21.50
N GLN A 138 15.34 5.60 -22.09
CA GLN A 138 14.20 6.39 -22.58
C GLN A 138 13.14 6.50 -21.47
N VAL A 139 13.45 7.27 -20.41
CA VAL A 139 12.65 7.31 -19.17
C VAL A 139 11.26 7.90 -19.35
N ASP A 140 11.02 8.64 -20.40
CA ASP A 140 9.71 9.10 -20.83
C ASP A 140 8.79 7.95 -21.28
N LYS A 141 9.38 6.82 -21.72
CA LYS A 141 8.68 5.62 -22.17
C LYS A 141 8.75 4.47 -21.17
N GLN A 142 9.92 4.28 -20.54
CA GLN A 142 10.16 3.23 -19.55
C GLN A 142 11.29 3.65 -18.61
N ASN A 143 11.02 3.63 -17.30
CA ASN A 143 11.97 3.99 -16.24
C ASN A 143 12.14 2.91 -15.18
N MET A 144 11.78 1.69 -15.51
CA MET A 144 12.09 0.50 -14.74
C MET A 144 12.98 -0.42 -15.56
N THR A 145 13.99 -0.99 -14.92
CA THR A 145 14.95 -1.91 -15.55
C THR A 145 15.18 -3.13 -14.67
N VAL A 146 15.80 -4.15 -15.23
CA VAL A 146 16.11 -5.43 -14.54
C VAL A 146 17.51 -5.92 -14.92
N HIS A 147 18.17 -6.63 -14.01
CA HIS A 147 19.55 -7.10 -14.17
C HIS A 147 19.74 -7.96 -15.43
N ARG A 148 18.79 -8.85 -15.75
CA ARG A 148 18.86 -9.74 -16.94
C ARG A 148 18.99 -9.01 -18.28
N TRP A 149 18.72 -7.72 -18.30
CA TRP A 149 18.91 -6.91 -19.53
C TRP A 149 20.35 -6.47 -19.76
N PHE A 150 21.18 -6.48 -18.71
CA PHE A 150 22.55 -6.02 -18.74
C PHE A 150 23.59 -7.14 -18.66
N ALA A 151 23.21 -8.30 -18.15
CA ALA A 151 24.06 -9.45 -17.98
C ALA A 151 23.28 -10.76 -18.15
N ASN A 152 23.97 -11.86 -18.45
CA ASN A 152 23.38 -13.19 -18.49
C ASN A 152 23.06 -13.69 -17.06
N LYS A 153 21.95 -13.24 -16.52
CA LYS A 153 21.47 -13.53 -15.17
C LYS A 153 19.95 -13.78 -15.19
N SER A 154 19.46 -14.67 -14.31
CA SER A 154 18.02 -14.85 -14.11
C SER A 154 17.35 -13.75 -13.29
N CYS A 155 18.14 -12.96 -12.53
CA CYS A 155 17.64 -11.83 -11.71
C CYS A 155 16.80 -10.84 -12.55
N PRO A 156 15.63 -10.42 -12.08
CA PRO A 156 15.06 -10.57 -10.73
C PRO A 156 14.22 -11.84 -10.51
N GLY A 157 14.36 -12.88 -11.34
CA GLY A 157 13.51 -14.06 -11.34
C GLY A 157 12.19 -13.86 -12.09
N THR A 158 11.52 -14.94 -12.36
CA THR A 158 10.25 -14.90 -13.11
C THR A 158 9.14 -14.28 -12.28
N TYR A 159 9.14 -14.46 -10.96
CA TYR A 159 8.13 -13.88 -10.07
C TYR A 159 8.11 -12.35 -10.14
N LEU A 160 9.21 -11.69 -9.80
CA LEU A 160 9.27 -10.21 -9.84
C LEU A 160 9.17 -9.67 -11.26
N TYR A 161 9.77 -10.35 -12.25
CA TYR A 161 9.68 -9.90 -13.65
C TYR A 161 8.24 -9.80 -14.12
N ASN A 162 7.41 -10.82 -13.84
CA ASN A 162 6.00 -10.82 -14.21
C ASN A 162 5.17 -9.79 -13.42
N LYS A 163 5.64 -9.41 -12.23
CA LYS A 163 4.97 -8.41 -11.38
C LYS A 163 5.43 -6.96 -11.61
N MET A 164 6.40 -6.70 -12.50
CA MET A 164 6.91 -5.33 -12.70
C MET A 164 5.81 -4.34 -13.11
N GLY A 165 4.87 -4.76 -13.95
CA GLY A 165 3.70 -3.93 -14.33
C GLY A 165 2.75 -3.68 -13.16
N GLU A 166 2.52 -4.68 -12.31
CA GLU A 166 1.74 -4.55 -11.08
C GLU A 166 2.43 -3.61 -10.09
N ILE A 167 3.75 -3.77 -9.89
CA ILE A 167 4.56 -2.88 -9.04
C ILE A 167 4.43 -1.43 -9.53
N ALA A 168 4.60 -1.18 -10.83
CA ALA A 168 4.42 0.15 -11.40
C ALA A 168 3.01 0.71 -11.13
N SER A 169 1.98 -0.10 -11.33
CA SER A 169 0.58 0.30 -11.09
C SER A 169 0.33 0.66 -9.62
N GLU A 170 0.77 -0.19 -8.68
CA GLU A 170 0.58 0.04 -7.24
C GLU A 170 1.33 1.28 -6.74
N VAL A 171 2.56 1.49 -7.22
CA VAL A 171 3.34 2.69 -6.91
C VAL A 171 2.66 3.93 -7.51
N ASN A 172 2.21 3.88 -8.76
CA ASN A 172 1.57 5.00 -9.44
C ASN A 172 0.25 5.42 -8.77
N LYS A 173 -0.54 4.48 -8.25
CA LYS A 173 -1.72 4.78 -7.43
C LYS A 173 -1.36 5.59 -6.18
N ARG A 174 -0.19 5.37 -5.59
CA ARG A 174 0.29 6.07 -4.40
C ARG A 174 0.99 7.40 -4.71
N LEU A 175 1.64 7.49 -5.87
CA LEU A 175 2.28 8.73 -6.34
C LEU A 175 1.25 9.75 -6.78
N ASN A 176 0.26 9.26 -7.47
CA ASN A 176 -0.90 10.01 -7.90
C ASN A 176 -2.10 9.35 -7.21
N PRO A 177 -2.27 9.54 -5.88
CA PRO A 177 -3.54 9.18 -5.32
C PRO A 177 -4.50 9.91 -6.22
N VAL A 178 -5.23 9.15 -7.05
CA VAL A 178 -6.36 9.72 -7.71
C VAL A 178 -7.12 10.28 -6.52
N VAL A 179 -7.06 11.60 -6.34
CA VAL A 179 -8.13 12.31 -5.70
C VAL A 179 -9.24 12.04 -6.70
N THR A 180 -9.78 10.84 -6.62
CA THR A 180 -11.09 10.58 -7.13
C THR A 180 -11.89 11.59 -6.32
N GLN A 181 -12.13 12.76 -6.91
CA GLN A 181 -13.48 13.24 -6.76
C GLN A 181 -14.29 11.97 -6.98
N PRO A 182 -15.02 11.48 -5.98
CA PRO A 182 -15.68 10.22 -6.12
C PRO A 182 -16.50 10.32 -7.41
N THR A 183 -16.01 9.66 -8.47
CA THR A 183 -16.92 9.20 -9.51
C THR A 183 -17.91 8.40 -8.71
N PRO A 184 -19.21 8.69 -8.80
CA PRO A 184 -20.19 7.98 -8.01
C PRO A 184 -19.96 6.50 -8.25
N ASN A 185 -19.39 5.84 -7.24
CA ASN A 185 -19.28 4.40 -7.22
C ASN A 185 -20.75 3.94 -7.21
N THR A 186 -21.19 3.26 -8.24
CA THR A 186 -22.60 2.92 -8.49
C THR A 186 -23.23 2.05 -7.41
N ASP A 187 -22.47 1.71 -6.34
CA ASP A 187 -22.97 0.98 -5.17
C ASP A 187 -23.04 1.83 -3.87
N SER A 188 -22.62 3.10 -3.90
CA SER A 188 -22.83 4.08 -2.83
C SER A 188 -23.52 5.32 -3.36
N ALA A 189 -24.61 5.13 -4.09
CA ALA A 189 -25.42 6.24 -4.53
C ALA A 189 -25.94 7.02 -3.33
N ILE A 190 -25.76 8.34 -3.33
CA ILE A 190 -26.42 9.23 -2.37
C ILE A 190 -27.92 8.93 -2.40
N LYS A 191 -28.51 8.61 -1.25
CA LYS A 191 -29.94 8.33 -1.11
C LYS A 191 -30.60 9.38 -0.24
N VAL A 192 -31.89 9.55 -0.37
CA VAL A 192 -32.67 10.35 0.60
C VAL A 192 -32.43 9.78 2.00
N GLY A 193 -32.10 10.65 2.94
CA GLY A 193 -31.67 10.27 4.29
C GLY A 193 -30.18 10.08 4.46
N SER A 194 -29.36 10.08 3.40
CA SER A 194 -27.90 10.05 3.52
C SER A 194 -27.39 11.30 4.23
N THR A 195 -26.41 11.13 5.10
CA THR A 195 -25.61 12.25 5.64
C THR A 195 -24.48 12.58 4.68
N VAL A 196 -24.31 13.85 4.32
CA VAL A 196 -23.31 14.31 3.36
C VAL A 196 -22.50 15.50 3.88
N LYS A 197 -21.23 15.56 3.47
CA LYS A 197 -20.38 16.76 3.54
C LYS A 197 -20.26 17.44 2.20
N ILE A 198 -20.05 18.75 2.22
CA ILE A 198 -19.91 19.57 1.03
C ILE A 198 -18.44 19.91 0.83
N SER A 199 -17.92 19.73 -0.40
CA SER A 199 -16.54 20.08 -0.74
C SER A 199 -16.29 21.59 -0.72
N ASP A 200 -15.06 21.99 -0.40
CA ASP A 200 -14.64 23.38 -0.54
C ASP A 200 -14.81 23.89 -1.98
N GLY A 201 -15.24 25.14 -2.10
CA GLY A 201 -15.48 25.76 -3.42
C GLY A 201 -16.82 25.39 -4.08
N ALA A 202 -17.68 24.60 -3.40
CA ALA A 202 -18.98 24.21 -3.92
C ALA A 202 -19.90 25.42 -4.22
N THR A 203 -20.76 25.21 -5.22
CA THR A 203 -21.84 26.14 -5.53
C THR A 203 -23.18 25.43 -5.39
N TYR A 204 -24.19 26.19 -4.99
CA TYR A 204 -25.58 25.73 -5.10
C TYR A 204 -25.93 25.49 -6.57
N TYR A 205 -27.00 24.76 -6.82
CA TYR A 205 -27.51 24.51 -8.17
C TYR A 205 -27.90 25.80 -8.93
N THR A 206 -28.08 26.89 -8.20
CA THR A 206 -28.30 28.25 -8.72
C THR A 206 -27.00 28.96 -9.15
N GLY A 207 -25.81 28.34 -8.97
CA GLY A 207 -24.51 28.94 -9.27
C GLY A 207 -23.95 29.83 -8.15
N LYS A 208 -24.68 30.14 -7.09
CA LYS A 208 -24.19 30.93 -5.96
C LYS A 208 -23.23 30.08 -5.10
N LYS A 209 -22.14 30.70 -4.61
CA LYS A 209 -21.20 30.03 -3.70
C LYS A 209 -21.90 29.55 -2.43
N VAL A 210 -21.59 28.35 -1.99
CA VAL A 210 -22.02 27.83 -0.69
C VAL A 210 -21.25 28.54 0.41
N PRO A 211 -21.92 29.13 1.41
CA PRO A 211 -21.25 29.81 2.52
C PRO A 211 -20.38 28.86 3.34
N ALA A 212 -19.27 29.37 3.88
CA ALA A 212 -18.31 28.57 4.65
C ALA A 212 -18.93 27.84 5.86
N TRP A 213 -19.93 28.45 6.51
CA TRP A 213 -20.61 27.82 7.65
C TRP A 213 -21.46 26.59 7.22
N VAL A 214 -21.98 26.59 5.99
CA VAL A 214 -22.71 25.46 5.39
C VAL A 214 -21.72 24.33 5.04
N ILE A 215 -20.57 24.67 4.45
CA ILE A 215 -19.51 23.71 4.08
C ILE A 215 -18.97 22.97 5.32
N LYS A 216 -18.86 23.67 6.45
CA LYS A 216 -18.32 23.11 7.71
C LYS A 216 -19.25 22.12 8.42
N LYS A 217 -20.51 22.00 7.98
CA LYS A 217 -21.51 21.11 8.60
C LYS A 217 -21.78 19.86 7.76
N GLU A 218 -22.36 18.90 8.41
CA GLU A 218 -22.90 17.69 7.78
C GLU A 218 -24.41 17.84 7.60
N TRP A 219 -24.92 17.37 6.46
CA TRP A 219 -26.30 17.61 6.07
C TRP A 219 -27.01 16.32 5.70
N ILE A 220 -28.31 16.25 5.95
CA ILE A 220 -29.18 15.15 5.57
C ILE A 220 -29.80 15.46 4.20
N VAL A 221 -29.70 14.50 3.29
CA VAL A 221 -30.30 14.58 1.95
C VAL A 221 -31.82 14.37 2.06
N SER A 222 -32.58 15.34 1.55
CA SER A 222 -34.06 15.30 1.59
C SER A 222 -34.70 14.93 0.22
N GLU A 223 -34.02 15.24 -0.90
CA GLU A 223 -34.54 14.96 -2.25
C GLU A 223 -33.37 14.69 -3.22
N ILE A 224 -33.58 13.82 -4.20
CA ILE A 224 -32.64 13.57 -5.30
C ILE A 224 -33.39 13.51 -6.63
N LYS A 225 -32.89 14.27 -7.62
CA LYS A 225 -33.36 14.22 -9.01
C LYS A 225 -32.16 14.32 -9.95
N GLY A 226 -31.70 13.18 -10.45
CA GLY A 226 -30.45 13.08 -11.22
C GLY A 226 -29.24 13.50 -10.36
N ASP A 227 -28.48 14.48 -10.82
CA ASP A 227 -27.34 15.05 -10.10
C ASP A 227 -27.72 16.21 -9.15
N ARG A 228 -28.99 16.61 -9.14
CA ARG A 228 -29.53 17.60 -8.20
C ARG A 228 -29.94 16.94 -6.91
N VAL A 229 -29.24 17.27 -5.84
CA VAL A 229 -29.46 16.76 -4.47
C VAL A 229 -29.87 17.93 -3.58
N VAL A 230 -30.98 17.79 -2.86
CA VAL A 230 -31.40 18.78 -1.86
C VAL A 230 -30.88 18.35 -0.50
N ILE A 231 -30.08 19.20 0.12
CA ILE A 231 -29.67 19.08 1.51
C ILE A 231 -30.57 19.95 2.37
N ASP A 232 -31.03 19.43 3.51
CA ASP A 232 -32.00 20.14 4.33
C ASP A 232 -31.52 20.33 5.76
N LYS A 233 -31.59 19.31 6.62
CA LYS A 233 -31.26 19.43 8.03
C LYS A 233 -29.79 19.13 8.29
N SER A 234 -29.14 19.97 9.11
CA SER A 234 -27.82 19.64 9.64
C SER A 234 -27.92 18.50 10.67
N THR A 235 -26.88 17.67 10.78
CA THR A 235 -26.87 16.53 11.70
C THR A 235 -26.95 16.90 13.18
N ASP A 236 -26.53 18.14 13.51
CA ASP A 236 -26.69 18.74 14.86
C ASP A 236 -28.13 19.22 15.14
N GLY A 237 -29.04 19.12 14.17
CA GLY A 237 -30.44 19.54 14.28
C GLY A 237 -30.68 21.05 14.33
N GLN A 238 -29.62 21.87 14.24
CA GLN A 238 -29.72 23.31 14.49
C GLN A 238 -30.06 24.15 13.25
N ASN A 239 -29.89 23.55 12.05
CA ASN A 239 -30.10 24.30 10.81
C ASN A 239 -30.94 23.48 9.82
N SER A 240 -31.80 24.18 9.05
CA SER A 240 -32.52 23.65 7.90
C SER A 240 -32.39 24.66 6.77
N ILE A 241 -31.94 24.21 5.59
CA ILE A 241 -31.65 25.10 4.46
C ILE A 241 -32.35 24.71 3.17
N ALA A 242 -32.87 23.48 3.05
CA ALA A 242 -33.60 22.96 1.88
C ALA A 242 -32.98 23.40 0.53
N SER A 243 -31.65 23.31 0.41
CA SER A 243 -30.91 23.90 -0.70
C SER A 243 -30.41 22.85 -1.69
N PRO A 244 -30.66 23.03 -2.99
CA PRO A 244 -30.17 22.13 -4.02
C PRO A 244 -28.67 22.37 -4.32
N ILE A 245 -27.92 21.26 -4.37
CA ILE A 245 -26.50 21.25 -4.70
C ILE A 245 -26.23 20.12 -5.70
N ASN A 246 -25.19 20.25 -6.54
CA ASN A 246 -24.85 19.19 -7.45
C ASN A 246 -24.15 18.04 -6.69
N ALA A 247 -24.56 16.81 -6.94
CA ALA A 247 -24.04 15.60 -6.29
C ALA A 247 -22.49 15.50 -6.32
N LYS A 248 -21.85 16.07 -7.36
CA LYS A 248 -20.39 16.12 -7.49
C LYS A 248 -19.68 16.86 -6.34
N PHE A 249 -20.39 17.72 -5.61
CA PHE A 249 -19.86 18.45 -4.46
C PHE A 249 -20.16 17.78 -3.12
N LEU A 250 -20.80 16.61 -3.13
CA LEU A 250 -21.25 15.91 -1.93
C LEU A 250 -20.46 14.62 -1.70
N THR A 251 -20.03 14.41 -0.47
CA THR A 251 -19.43 13.17 -0.01
C THR A 251 -20.27 12.59 1.12
N ILE A 252 -20.65 11.31 1.04
CA ILE A 252 -21.41 10.64 2.10
C ILE A 252 -20.53 10.56 3.36
N VAL A 253 -21.06 11.02 4.49
CA VAL A 253 -20.42 10.90 5.80
C VAL A 253 -21.04 9.72 6.53
N GLY A 254 -20.19 8.89 7.14
CA GLY A 254 -20.69 7.80 7.98
C GLY A 254 -21.16 6.57 7.21
N VAL A 255 -20.67 6.33 6.00
CA VAL A 255 -20.47 4.97 5.57
C VAL A 255 -19.16 4.48 6.21
N THR A 256 -19.13 4.21 7.53
CA THR A 256 -18.57 2.93 7.91
C THR A 256 -19.14 1.97 6.86
N GLN A 257 -18.29 1.36 6.06
CA GLN A 257 -18.70 0.26 5.20
C GLN A 257 -19.48 -0.75 6.06
N THR A 258 -20.77 -0.54 6.17
CA THR A 258 -21.67 -1.66 6.16
C THR A 258 -21.65 -2.09 4.70
N SER A 259 -20.78 -3.04 4.37
CA SER A 259 -21.01 -3.98 3.27
C SER A 259 -22.52 -4.21 3.20
N PRO A 260 -23.12 -4.30 2.00
CA PRO A 260 -24.51 -4.72 1.90
C PRO A 260 -24.63 -5.91 2.82
N ALA A 261 -25.58 -5.85 3.72
CA ALA A 261 -25.82 -6.94 4.66
C ALA A 261 -26.12 -8.21 3.83
N THR A 262 -25.08 -8.91 3.44
CA THR A 262 -25.11 -10.33 3.43
C THR A 262 -25.38 -10.63 4.89
N THR A 263 -26.60 -10.99 5.23
CA THR A 263 -26.97 -11.38 6.57
C THR A 263 -25.99 -12.47 6.97
N PHE A 264 -24.94 -12.07 7.73
CA PHE A 264 -23.94 -13.02 8.22
C PHE A 264 -24.73 -14.06 8.99
N LYS A 265 -24.78 -15.28 8.48
CA LYS A 265 -25.47 -16.37 9.15
C LYS A 265 -24.57 -16.86 10.29
N PRO A 266 -24.90 -16.56 11.55
CA PRO A 266 -24.09 -17.00 12.67
C PRO A 266 -23.86 -18.51 12.62
N TYR A 267 -22.64 -18.93 12.92
CA TYR A 267 -22.28 -20.33 12.98
C TYR A 267 -21.47 -20.64 14.23
N MET A 268 -21.37 -21.91 14.57
CA MET A 268 -20.64 -22.37 15.75
C MET A 268 -19.26 -22.90 15.38
N VAL A 269 -18.30 -22.63 16.25
CA VAL A 269 -16.95 -23.18 16.17
C VAL A 269 -16.54 -23.83 17.47
N ARG A 270 -15.79 -24.92 17.40
CA ARG A 270 -15.15 -25.57 18.56
C ARG A 270 -13.67 -25.17 18.61
N ILE A 271 -13.19 -24.80 19.79
CA ILE A 271 -11.78 -24.45 20.00
C ILE A 271 -10.92 -25.72 19.95
N LYS A 272 -9.80 -25.70 19.21
CA LYS A 272 -8.86 -26.83 19.06
C LYS A 272 -7.67 -26.78 20.01
N VAL A 273 -7.35 -25.59 20.52
CA VAL A 273 -6.15 -25.35 21.33
C VAL A 273 -6.48 -25.20 22.81
N ALA A 274 -5.49 -25.39 23.69
CA ALA A 274 -5.68 -25.26 25.12
C ALA A 274 -5.86 -23.80 25.59
N ALA A 275 -5.37 -22.86 24.82
CA ALA A 275 -5.52 -21.43 25.08
C ALA A 275 -5.63 -20.68 23.75
N LEU A 276 -6.63 -19.81 23.62
CA LEU A 276 -6.85 -18.96 22.44
C LEU A 276 -7.11 -17.52 22.87
N ASN A 277 -6.26 -16.61 22.44
CA ASN A 277 -6.40 -15.20 22.76
C ASN A 277 -7.64 -14.60 22.12
N ILE A 278 -8.34 -13.76 22.89
CA ILE A 278 -9.40 -12.86 22.43
C ILE A 278 -8.76 -11.49 22.24
N ARG A 279 -9.08 -10.81 21.14
CA ARG A 279 -8.54 -9.48 20.83
C ARG A 279 -9.67 -8.49 20.58
N ASP A 280 -9.37 -7.20 20.72
CA ASP A 280 -10.34 -6.11 20.47
C ASP A 280 -10.68 -5.92 18.98
N GLY A 281 -9.90 -6.52 18.07
CA GLY A 281 -10.11 -6.48 16.62
C GLY A 281 -9.61 -7.71 15.88
N ALA A 282 -9.94 -7.78 14.59
CA ALA A 282 -9.64 -8.88 13.68
C ALA A 282 -8.18 -8.82 13.19
N GLY A 283 -7.23 -9.27 14.00
CA GLY A 283 -5.81 -9.28 13.63
C GLY A 283 -4.87 -9.49 14.80
N THR A 284 -3.63 -9.87 14.52
CA THR A 284 -2.58 -10.01 15.54
C THR A 284 -1.99 -8.67 16.01
N ASN A 285 -2.27 -7.60 15.31
CA ASN A 285 -1.91 -6.22 15.62
C ASN A 285 -2.89 -5.54 16.59
N HIS A 286 -3.96 -6.24 17.00
CA HIS A 286 -4.94 -5.78 17.98
C HIS A 286 -4.59 -6.28 19.38
N ASP A 287 -4.98 -5.53 20.41
CA ASP A 287 -4.66 -5.84 21.80
C ASP A 287 -5.40 -7.11 22.29
N ILE A 288 -4.72 -7.86 23.15
CA ILE A 288 -5.30 -9.05 23.80
C ILE A 288 -6.17 -8.59 24.96
N THR A 289 -7.49 -8.81 24.85
CA THR A 289 -8.50 -8.46 25.84
C THR A 289 -8.91 -9.63 26.73
N GLY A 290 -8.52 -10.86 26.33
CA GLY A 290 -8.88 -12.06 27.08
C GLY A 290 -8.27 -13.33 26.49
N CYS A 291 -8.60 -14.47 27.09
CA CYS A 291 -8.12 -15.77 26.64
C CYS A 291 -9.16 -16.87 26.95
N ILE A 292 -9.53 -17.63 25.91
CA ILE A 292 -10.32 -18.85 26.06
C ILE A 292 -9.38 -19.98 26.46
N ARG A 293 -9.67 -20.65 27.58
CA ARG A 293 -8.82 -21.74 28.11
C ARG A 293 -9.55 -23.09 28.12
N ASP A 294 -10.75 -23.14 27.58
CA ASP A 294 -11.49 -24.38 27.37
C ASP A 294 -11.53 -24.74 25.88
N ARG A 295 -11.94 -25.96 25.57
CA ARG A 295 -12.18 -26.41 24.21
C ARG A 295 -13.67 -26.36 23.87
N GLY A 296 -14.34 -25.34 24.39
CA GLY A 296 -15.77 -25.10 24.26
C GLY A 296 -16.22 -24.78 22.84
N VAL A 297 -17.53 -24.61 22.73
CA VAL A 297 -18.20 -24.22 21.50
C VAL A 297 -18.62 -22.76 21.60
N TYR A 298 -18.31 -21.98 20.59
CA TYR A 298 -18.55 -20.53 20.55
C TYR A 298 -19.28 -20.14 19.26
N THR A 299 -20.22 -19.21 19.36
CA THR A 299 -20.95 -18.69 18.22
C THR A 299 -20.17 -17.49 17.62
N ILE A 300 -19.91 -17.56 16.34
CA ILE A 300 -19.35 -16.48 15.54
C ILE A 300 -20.51 -15.70 14.90
N VAL A 301 -20.50 -14.39 15.06
CA VAL A 301 -21.53 -13.46 14.55
C VAL A 301 -21.01 -12.52 13.47
N ASP A 302 -19.70 -12.51 13.23
CA ASP A 302 -19.04 -11.74 12.18
C ASP A 302 -17.69 -12.38 11.85
N GLU A 303 -17.18 -12.21 10.63
CA GLU A 303 -15.92 -12.76 10.18
C GLU A 303 -15.15 -11.75 9.32
N SER A 304 -13.85 -11.59 9.62
CA SER A 304 -12.96 -10.74 8.85
C SER A 304 -11.56 -11.35 8.81
N ASN A 305 -11.02 -11.56 7.61
CA ASN A 305 -9.64 -12.00 7.38
C ASN A 305 -9.20 -13.23 8.21
N GLY A 306 -10.09 -14.22 8.35
CA GLY A 306 -9.81 -15.44 9.15
C GLY A 306 -9.94 -15.25 10.67
N TRP A 307 -10.56 -14.15 11.11
CA TRP A 307 -10.93 -13.89 12.50
C TRP A 307 -12.44 -13.89 12.65
N GLY A 308 -12.94 -14.49 13.72
CA GLY A 308 -14.35 -14.55 14.03
C GLY A 308 -14.71 -13.74 15.28
N LYS A 309 -15.75 -12.90 15.18
CA LYS A 309 -16.29 -12.14 16.31
C LYS A 309 -17.19 -13.01 17.16
N LEU A 310 -16.91 -13.04 18.45
CA LEU A 310 -17.70 -13.81 19.42
C LEU A 310 -19.07 -13.15 19.68
N LYS A 311 -20.14 -13.93 19.69
CA LYS A 311 -21.50 -13.48 20.03
C LYS A 311 -21.59 -12.84 21.43
N SER A 312 -20.72 -13.25 22.34
CA SER A 312 -20.65 -12.69 23.70
C SER A 312 -20.23 -11.24 23.76
N GLY A 313 -19.71 -10.68 22.66
CA GLY A 313 -19.12 -9.34 22.64
C GLY A 313 -17.70 -9.25 23.21
N ALA A 314 -17.10 -10.36 23.67
CA ALA A 314 -15.78 -10.38 24.29
C ALA A 314 -14.64 -9.99 23.32
N GLY A 315 -14.88 -10.05 22.00
CA GLY A 315 -13.91 -9.67 20.99
C GLY A 315 -13.77 -10.68 19.85
N TRP A 316 -12.58 -10.73 19.25
CA TRP A 316 -12.25 -11.53 18.07
C TRP A 316 -11.29 -12.65 18.40
N ILE A 317 -11.50 -13.82 17.78
CA ILE A 317 -10.62 -14.98 17.88
C ILE A 317 -10.14 -15.43 16.50
N SER A 318 -8.93 -15.96 16.41
CA SER A 318 -8.41 -16.51 15.15
C SER A 318 -9.08 -17.84 14.82
N LEU A 319 -9.77 -17.90 13.69
CA LEU A 319 -10.48 -19.09 13.19
C LEU A 319 -9.55 -20.24 12.80
N LYS A 320 -8.26 -19.95 12.56
CA LYS A 320 -7.20 -20.94 12.33
C LYS A 320 -7.16 -22.01 13.45
N TYR A 321 -7.49 -21.63 14.66
CA TYR A 321 -7.44 -22.48 15.85
C TYR A 321 -8.81 -23.05 16.25
N THR A 322 -9.75 -23.04 15.33
CA THR A 322 -11.11 -23.54 15.55
C THR A 322 -11.50 -24.57 14.50
N HIS A 323 -12.59 -25.27 14.76
CA HIS A 323 -13.26 -26.16 13.82
C HIS A 323 -14.73 -25.74 13.74
N LYS A 324 -15.23 -25.46 12.53
CA LYS A 324 -16.62 -25.12 12.27
C LYS A 324 -17.50 -26.37 12.47
N ILE A 325 -18.63 -26.22 13.17
CA ILE A 325 -19.61 -27.29 13.45
C ILE A 325 -21.01 -26.86 12.99
#